data_7f9185fec2c1e93e97d975b974d6615a
#
_entry.id   7f9185fec2c1e93e97d975b974d6615a
#
_cell.length_a   1.000
_cell.length_b   1.000
_cell.length_c   1.000
_cell.angle_alpha   90.00
_cell.angle_beta   90.00
_cell.angle_gamma   90.00
#
_symmetry.space_group_name_H-M   'P 1'
#
loop_
_entity.id
_entity.type
_entity.pdbx_description
1 polymer ?
#
loop_
_entity_poly.entity_id
_entity_poly.type
_entity_poly.pdbx_seq_one_letter_code
_entity_poly.pdbx_strand_id
1 'polypeptide(L)'
;MNYDVEMNNIIKNLKYKPKLLLHSCCAPCSTTCIERLKDYFDITIIYYNPNIEPITEYEKRKQEQIKIIKLYNIKYVDCDYDNDLFHNMANGLENIPERGIRCHKCYRLRLDYVANFAKNNGYDYFCTTLTVSPYKLSNVINEIGFDLEKKYNIKYLCSDFKKQNGYKKSIELSNKYGLYRQNYCGCIYSRKGEDNE
;
A
#
# COMPACT_ATOMS: atom_id res chain seq x y z
N MET A 1 11.54 -12.18 -11.87
CA MET A 1 11.58 -10.79 -12.37
C MET A 1 12.14 -9.87 -11.28
N ASN A 2 12.96 -8.88 -11.64
CA ASN A 2 13.41 -7.85 -10.69
C ASN A 2 12.49 -6.62 -10.83
N TYR A 3 11.50 -6.52 -9.95
CA TYR A 3 10.46 -5.49 -10.01
C TYR A 3 10.99 -4.07 -9.79
N ASP A 4 12.12 -3.89 -9.09
CA ASP A 4 12.75 -2.59 -8.93
C ASP A 4 13.37 -2.10 -10.25
N VAL A 5 14.03 -3.00 -10.97
CA VAL A 5 14.58 -2.70 -12.30
C VAL A 5 13.46 -2.41 -13.29
N GLU A 6 12.39 -3.22 -13.27
CA GLU A 6 11.25 -3.04 -14.17
C GLU A 6 10.52 -1.72 -13.93
N MET A 7 10.29 -1.35 -12.68
CA MET A 7 9.74 -0.03 -12.33
C MET A 7 10.59 1.11 -12.90
N ASN A 8 11.92 1.01 -12.75
CA ASN A 8 12.83 2.04 -13.26
C ASN A 8 12.81 2.11 -14.79
N ASN A 9 12.66 0.97 -15.48
CA ASN A 9 12.50 0.93 -16.94
C ASN A 9 11.20 1.61 -17.38
N ILE A 10 10.08 1.33 -16.69
CA ILE A 10 8.81 2.02 -16.94
C ILE A 10 8.98 3.53 -16.78
N ILE A 11 9.58 3.98 -15.66
CA ILE A 11 9.80 5.40 -15.36
C ILE A 11 10.65 6.09 -16.46
N LYS A 12 11.75 5.46 -16.88
CA LYS A 12 12.63 6.01 -17.93
C LYS A 12 11.93 6.20 -19.29
N ASN A 13 10.92 5.40 -19.58
CA ASN A 13 10.17 5.43 -20.83
C ASN A 13 8.94 6.35 -20.82
N LEU A 14 8.65 7.00 -19.68
CA LEU A 14 7.55 7.96 -19.60
C LEU A 14 7.81 9.17 -20.51
N LYS A 15 6.79 9.55 -21.28
CA LYS A 15 6.86 10.73 -22.16
C LYS A 15 6.23 11.98 -21.53
N TYR A 16 5.45 11.79 -20.49
CA TYR A 16 4.77 12.82 -19.71
C TYR A 16 4.64 12.33 -18.28
N LYS A 17 4.08 13.12 -17.40
CA LYS A 17 3.83 12.80 -15.99
C LYS A 17 2.43 12.22 -15.82
N PRO A 18 2.25 10.88 -15.88
CA PRO A 18 0.93 10.26 -15.82
C PRO A 18 0.33 10.31 -14.40
N LYS A 19 -0.99 10.18 -14.32
CA LYS A 19 -1.74 10.10 -13.06
C LYS A 19 -1.56 8.71 -12.44
N LEU A 20 -1.06 8.68 -11.21
CA LEU A 20 -0.85 7.45 -10.44
C LEU A 20 -1.73 7.43 -9.19
N LEU A 21 -2.57 6.41 -9.07
CA LEU A 21 -3.26 6.11 -7.82
C LEU A 21 -2.37 5.19 -6.96
N LEU A 22 -1.83 5.72 -5.86
CA LEU A 22 -0.93 5.00 -4.97
C LEU A 22 -1.69 4.55 -3.71
N HIS A 23 -1.93 3.24 -3.60
CA HIS A 23 -2.48 2.64 -2.39
C HIS A 23 -1.50 2.75 -1.23
N SER A 24 -1.93 3.37 -0.14
CA SER A 24 -1.13 3.51 1.07
C SER A 24 -1.64 2.62 2.20
N CYS A 25 -0.76 1.80 2.76
CA CYS A 25 -1.05 1.03 3.97
C CYS A 25 -0.74 1.82 5.27
N CYS A 26 0.15 2.79 5.22
CA CYS A 26 0.54 3.64 6.35
C CYS A 26 1.46 4.79 5.90
N ALA A 27 1.49 5.87 6.66
CA ALA A 27 2.32 7.04 6.39
C ALA A 27 3.82 6.73 6.28
N PRO A 28 4.44 5.94 7.18
CA PRO A 28 5.85 5.57 7.05
C PRO A 28 6.22 4.97 5.70
N CYS A 29 5.39 4.06 5.17
CA CYS A 29 5.64 3.44 3.88
C CYS A 29 5.42 4.41 2.71
N SER A 30 4.43 5.32 2.83
CA SER A 30 4.13 6.31 1.80
C SER A 30 5.28 7.27 1.54
N THR A 31 6.01 7.69 2.58
CA THR A 31 7.08 8.69 2.44
C THR A 31 8.12 8.28 1.42
N THR A 32 8.66 7.07 1.54
CA THR A 32 9.70 6.58 0.62
C THR A 32 9.17 6.35 -0.79
N CYS A 33 7.91 5.92 -0.94
CA CYS A 33 7.28 5.75 -2.25
C CYS A 33 7.06 7.11 -2.93
N ILE A 34 6.56 8.11 -2.18
CA ILE A 34 6.36 9.46 -2.68
C ILE A 34 7.69 10.06 -3.14
N GLU A 35 8.74 9.98 -2.31
CA GLU A 35 10.07 10.49 -2.68
C GLU A 35 10.64 9.85 -3.95
N ARG A 36 10.33 8.60 -4.22
CA ARG A 36 10.78 7.91 -5.45
C ARG A 36 9.96 8.24 -6.68
N LEU A 37 8.69 8.65 -6.52
CA LEU A 37 7.75 8.73 -7.63
C LEU A 37 7.27 10.15 -7.96
N LYS A 38 7.36 11.10 -7.02
CA LYS A 38 6.78 12.45 -7.14
C LYS A 38 7.26 13.25 -8.35
N ASP A 39 8.48 13.00 -8.82
CA ASP A 39 9.04 13.72 -9.97
C ASP A 39 8.56 13.14 -11.31
N TYR A 40 8.06 11.91 -11.30
CA TYR A 40 7.68 11.14 -12.49
C TYR A 40 6.17 10.99 -12.68
N PHE A 41 5.39 11.10 -11.59
CA PHE A 41 3.94 10.88 -11.58
C PHE A 41 3.18 12.00 -10.89
N ASP A 42 1.96 12.31 -11.39
CA ASP A 42 0.95 13.05 -10.63
C ASP A 42 0.27 12.08 -9.66
N ILE A 43 0.74 12.08 -8.41
CA ILE A 43 0.36 11.09 -7.40
C ILE A 43 -0.93 11.52 -6.71
N THR A 44 -1.86 10.57 -6.59
CA THR A 44 -2.98 10.65 -5.64
C THR A 44 -2.85 9.47 -4.68
N ILE A 45 -2.91 9.73 -3.38
CA ILE A 45 -2.95 8.67 -2.36
C ILE A 45 -4.38 8.18 -2.16
N ILE A 46 -4.56 6.87 -2.13
CA ILE A 46 -5.80 6.24 -1.68
C ILE A 46 -5.52 5.40 -0.43
N TYR A 47 -6.32 5.64 0.65
CA TYR A 47 -6.16 4.95 1.92
C TYR A 47 -7.32 3.95 2.13
N TYR A 48 -7.20 2.78 1.51
CA TYR A 48 -8.17 1.69 1.61
C TYR A 48 -7.56 0.50 2.35
N ASN A 49 -7.90 0.34 3.63
CA ASN A 49 -7.29 -0.64 4.52
C ASN A 49 -8.33 -1.30 5.44
N PRO A 50 -9.25 -2.11 4.90
CA PRO A 50 -10.30 -2.76 5.69
C PRO A 50 -9.76 -3.75 6.74
N ASN A 51 -8.49 -4.14 6.62
CA ASN A 51 -7.84 -5.07 7.54
C ASN A 51 -7.32 -4.44 8.82
N ILE A 52 -7.25 -3.11 8.92
CA ILE A 52 -6.67 -2.45 10.10
C ILE A 52 -7.72 -2.37 11.20
N GLU A 53 -7.39 -2.90 12.35
CA GLU A 53 -8.25 -2.90 13.53
C GLU A 53 -7.44 -2.85 14.84
N PRO A 54 -8.00 -2.33 15.93
CA PRO A 54 -9.34 -1.76 16.02
C PRO A 54 -9.49 -0.47 15.22
N ILE A 55 -10.71 0.07 15.14
CA ILE A 55 -11.00 1.32 14.41
C ILE A 55 -10.12 2.49 14.91
N THR A 56 -9.77 2.51 16.18
CA THR A 56 -8.88 3.52 16.76
C THR A 56 -7.48 3.49 16.15
N GLU A 57 -6.96 2.30 15.83
CA GLU A 57 -5.68 2.14 15.13
C GLU A 57 -5.80 2.53 13.65
N TYR A 58 -6.94 2.20 13.00
CA TYR A 58 -7.22 2.64 11.64
C TYR A 58 -7.21 4.16 11.55
N GLU A 59 -7.96 4.85 12.43
CA GLU A 59 -8.03 6.31 12.46
C GLU A 59 -6.68 6.95 12.79
N LYS A 60 -5.93 6.40 13.74
CA LYS A 60 -4.59 6.88 14.07
C LYS A 60 -3.65 6.85 12.85
N ARG A 61 -3.63 5.74 12.10
CA ARG A 61 -2.82 5.62 10.88
C ARG A 61 -3.32 6.53 9.76
N LYS A 62 -4.62 6.73 9.65
CA LYS A 62 -5.24 7.65 8.69
C LYS A 62 -4.81 9.09 8.96
N GLN A 63 -4.84 9.54 10.22
CA GLN A 63 -4.37 10.88 10.59
C GLN A 63 -2.88 11.09 10.27
N GLU A 64 -2.03 10.10 10.52
CA GLU A 64 -0.63 10.17 10.12
C GLU A 64 -0.47 10.27 8.59
N GLN A 65 -1.31 9.55 7.82
CA GLN A 65 -1.31 9.64 6.37
C GLN A 65 -1.71 11.05 5.90
N ILE A 66 -2.71 11.67 6.54
CA ILE A 66 -3.15 13.04 6.24
C ILE A 66 -2.02 14.05 6.48
N LYS A 67 -1.20 13.88 7.53
CA LYS A 67 -0.01 14.73 7.75
C LYS A 67 0.94 14.68 6.55
N ILE A 68 1.23 13.49 6.03
CA ILE A 68 2.11 13.31 4.88
C ILE A 68 1.53 13.89 3.60
N ILE A 69 0.23 13.71 3.37
CA ILE A 69 -0.47 14.28 2.23
C ILE A 69 -0.36 15.80 2.21
N LYS A 70 -0.58 16.44 3.36
CA LYS A 70 -0.44 17.90 3.51
C LYS A 70 1.01 18.35 3.30
N LEU A 71 1.98 17.62 3.87
CA LEU A 71 3.40 17.94 3.76
C LEU A 71 3.89 17.95 2.31
N TYR A 72 3.46 16.96 1.53
CA TYR A 72 3.85 16.79 0.12
C TYR A 72 2.92 17.48 -0.87
N ASN A 73 1.83 18.10 -0.39
CA ASN A 73 0.78 18.70 -1.21
C ASN A 73 0.24 17.74 -2.28
N ILE A 74 -0.11 16.52 -1.86
CA ILE A 74 -0.57 15.44 -2.72
C ILE A 74 -2.08 15.29 -2.60
N LYS A 75 -2.75 14.94 -3.71
CA LYS A 75 -4.18 14.62 -3.74
C LYS A 75 -4.47 13.37 -2.93
N TYR A 76 -5.67 13.31 -2.35
CA TYR A 76 -6.11 12.23 -1.48
C TYR A 76 -7.52 11.76 -1.83
N VAL A 77 -7.70 10.45 -1.81
CA VAL A 77 -8.99 9.79 -1.85
C VAL A 77 -9.24 9.17 -0.48
N ASP A 78 -10.27 9.66 0.19
CA ASP A 78 -10.78 9.05 1.41
C ASP A 78 -11.68 7.88 1.07
N CYS A 79 -11.59 6.80 1.84
CA CYS A 79 -12.39 5.61 1.67
C CYS A 79 -13.11 5.29 2.98
N ASP A 80 -14.29 4.70 2.86
CA ASP A 80 -15.02 4.18 4.00
C ASP A 80 -14.24 3.04 4.67
N TYR A 81 -14.40 2.93 5.97
CA TYR A 81 -13.85 1.82 6.75
C TYR A 81 -14.85 0.66 6.73
N ASP A 82 -14.50 -0.40 6.03
CA ASP A 82 -15.32 -1.59 5.88
C ASP A 82 -14.54 -2.83 6.35
N ASN A 83 -14.45 -3.00 7.67
CA ASN A 83 -13.73 -4.12 8.29
C ASN A 83 -14.44 -5.45 8.08
N ASP A 84 -15.77 -5.45 7.90
CA ASP A 84 -16.54 -6.66 7.65
C ASP A 84 -16.11 -7.38 6.37
N LEU A 85 -15.74 -6.63 5.34
CA LEU A 85 -15.20 -7.23 4.11
C LEU A 85 -13.90 -8.00 4.37
N PHE A 86 -13.06 -7.50 5.27
CA PHE A 86 -11.83 -8.22 5.65
C PHE A 86 -12.15 -9.48 6.43
N HIS A 87 -13.07 -9.44 7.40
CA HIS A 87 -13.46 -10.59 8.19
C HIS A 87 -14.14 -11.66 7.33
N ASN A 88 -15.04 -11.26 6.44
CA ASN A 88 -15.68 -12.17 5.48
C ASN A 88 -14.64 -12.87 4.59
N MET A 89 -13.64 -12.14 4.10
CA MET A 89 -12.54 -12.71 3.30
C MET A 89 -11.66 -13.66 4.13
N ALA A 90 -11.46 -13.37 5.43
CA ALA A 90 -10.58 -14.12 6.33
C ALA A 90 -11.26 -15.34 6.96
N ASN A 91 -12.58 -15.47 6.83
CA ASN A 91 -13.36 -16.59 7.39
C ASN A 91 -12.80 -17.94 6.94
N GLY A 92 -12.53 -18.84 7.91
CA GLY A 92 -11.89 -20.13 7.70
C GLY A 92 -10.38 -20.08 7.48
N LEU A 93 -9.75 -18.89 7.60
CA LEU A 93 -8.32 -18.70 7.44
C LEU A 93 -7.63 -18.12 8.70
N GLU A 94 -8.32 -18.12 9.84
CA GLU A 94 -7.89 -17.49 11.09
C GLU A 94 -6.55 -18.04 11.58
N ASN A 95 -6.38 -19.36 11.47
CA ASN A 95 -5.19 -20.09 11.94
C ASN A 95 -4.04 -20.11 10.91
N ILE A 96 -4.23 -19.52 9.73
CA ILE A 96 -3.15 -19.45 8.72
C ILE A 96 -2.09 -18.47 9.19
N PRO A 97 -0.80 -18.85 9.18
CA PRO A 97 0.28 -17.97 9.60
C PRO A 97 0.38 -16.71 8.75
N GLU A 98 1.07 -15.70 9.27
CA GLU A 98 1.41 -14.51 8.51
C GLU A 98 2.19 -14.88 7.24
N ARG A 99 1.96 -14.16 6.14
CA ARG A 99 2.44 -14.42 4.77
C ARG A 99 1.76 -15.59 4.05
N GLY A 100 0.88 -16.33 4.71
CA GLY A 100 0.10 -17.39 4.08
C GLY A 100 -1.06 -16.86 3.24
N ILE A 101 -1.93 -17.76 2.78
CA ILE A 101 -3.03 -17.45 1.86
C ILE A 101 -3.99 -16.35 2.36
N ARG A 102 -4.21 -16.23 3.67
CA ARG A 102 -4.98 -15.11 4.23
C ARG A 102 -4.37 -13.76 3.85
N CYS A 103 -3.04 -13.62 3.98
CA CYS A 103 -2.35 -12.39 3.58
C CYS A 103 -2.43 -12.14 2.07
N HIS A 104 -2.33 -13.18 1.24
CA HIS A 104 -2.46 -13.06 -0.22
C HIS A 104 -3.87 -12.56 -0.60
N LYS A 105 -4.92 -13.12 0.00
CA LYS A 105 -6.29 -12.66 -0.21
C LYS A 105 -6.50 -11.23 0.30
N CYS A 106 -5.88 -10.85 1.43
CA CYS A 106 -5.91 -9.48 1.95
C CYS A 106 -5.23 -8.48 0.99
N TYR A 107 -4.11 -8.84 0.35
CA TYR A 107 -3.49 -7.99 -0.68
C TYR A 107 -4.42 -7.83 -1.87
N ARG A 108 -5.02 -8.94 -2.34
CA ARG A 108 -5.97 -8.93 -3.47
C ARG A 108 -7.19 -8.07 -3.16
N LEU A 109 -7.82 -8.22 -1.99
CA LEU A 109 -8.97 -7.43 -1.57
C LEU A 109 -8.70 -5.92 -1.68
N ARG A 110 -7.55 -5.48 -1.16
CA ARG A 110 -7.17 -4.07 -1.20
C ARG A 110 -6.83 -3.57 -2.60
N LEU A 111 -6.03 -4.33 -3.34
CA LEU A 111 -5.59 -3.93 -4.67
C LEU A 111 -6.71 -4.02 -5.72
N ASP A 112 -7.67 -4.93 -5.56
CA ASP A 112 -8.85 -5.03 -6.43
C ASP A 112 -9.70 -3.76 -6.35
N TYR A 113 -9.96 -3.28 -5.14
CA TYR A 113 -10.65 -2.00 -4.92
C TYR A 113 -9.89 -0.84 -5.59
N VAL A 114 -8.58 -0.76 -5.37
CA VAL A 114 -7.73 0.32 -5.90
C VAL A 114 -7.67 0.30 -7.43
N ALA A 115 -7.50 -0.87 -8.04
CA ALA A 115 -7.45 -1.01 -9.50
C ALA A 115 -8.79 -0.63 -10.16
N ASN A 116 -9.90 -1.09 -9.57
CA ASN A 116 -11.25 -0.71 -10.02
C ASN A 116 -11.49 0.79 -9.89
N PHE A 117 -11.14 1.38 -8.76
CA PHE A 117 -11.24 2.82 -8.54
C PHE A 117 -10.39 3.61 -9.55
N ALA A 118 -9.14 3.20 -9.76
CA ALA A 118 -8.23 3.84 -10.70
C ALA A 118 -8.81 3.85 -12.12
N LYS A 119 -9.34 2.72 -12.58
CA LYS A 119 -9.97 2.59 -13.90
C LYS A 119 -11.14 3.55 -14.05
N ASN A 120 -12.05 3.58 -13.08
CA ASN A 120 -13.28 4.34 -13.15
C ASN A 120 -13.08 5.85 -12.96
N ASN A 121 -11.93 6.29 -12.44
CA ASN A 121 -11.65 7.70 -12.16
C ASN A 121 -10.51 8.29 -13.02
N GLY A 122 -10.18 7.64 -14.14
CA GLY A 122 -9.27 8.20 -15.15
C GLY A 122 -7.82 8.33 -14.71
N TYR A 123 -7.32 7.37 -13.90
CA TYR A 123 -5.91 7.23 -13.64
C TYR A 123 -5.24 6.43 -14.75
N ASP A 124 -3.95 6.69 -14.99
CA ASP A 124 -3.15 5.95 -15.98
C ASP A 124 -2.52 4.70 -15.35
N TYR A 125 -2.18 4.80 -14.07
CA TYR A 125 -1.52 3.72 -13.30
C TYR A 125 -2.12 3.57 -11.90
N PHE A 126 -2.02 2.35 -11.37
CA PHE A 126 -2.13 2.10 -9.93
C PHE A 126 -0.89 1.41 -9.38
N CYS A 127 -0.62 1.58 -8.09
CA CYS A 127 0.52 1.00 -7.39
C CYS A 127 0.20 0.83 -5.90
N THR A 128 1.12 0.24 -5.14
CA THR A 128 0.96 0.07 -3.69
C THR A 128 2.26 0.28 -2.92
N THR A 129 2.14 0.82 -1.70
CA THR A 129 3.25 0.94 -0.75
C THR A 129 3.56 -0.37 0.00
N LEU A 130 2.79 -1.43 -0.21
CA LEU A 130 2.96 -2.70 0.50
C LEU A 130 4.35 -3.32 0.34
N THR A 131 5.00 -3.09 -0.81
CA THR A 131 6.31 -3.66 -1.13
C THR A 131 7.49 -2.98 -0.42
N VAL A 132 7.25 -1.94 0.39
CA VAL A 132 8.26 -1.32 1.28
C VAL A 132 8.62 -2.26 2.43
N SER A 133 7.63 -2.97 2.96
CA SER A 133 7.83 -3.82 4.13
C SER A 133 8.63 -5.08 3.81
N PRO A 134 9.69 -5.41 4.57
CA PRO A 134 10.43 -6.66 4.41
C PRO A 134 9.60 -7.89 4.81
N TYR A 135 8.51 -7.67 5.56
CA TYR A 135 7.60 -8.73 6.00
C TYR A 135 6.52 -9.09 4.98
N LYS A 136 6.46 -8.40 3.84
CA LYS A 136 5.49 -8.67 2.77
C LYS A 136 6.17 -9.24 1.52
N LEU A 137 5.48 -10.19 0.88
CA LEU A 137 5.97 -10.91 -0.30
C LEU A 137 5.77 -10.06 -1.55
N SER A 138 6.81 -9.35 -2.01
CA SER A 138 6.71 -8.48 -3.18
C SER A 138 6.35 -9.24 -4.46
N ASN A 139 6.79 -10.49 -4.61
CA ASN A 139 6.41 -11.32 -5.76
C ASN A 139 4.89 -11.54 -5.81
N VAL A 140 4.28 -11.96 -4.70
CA VAL A 140 2.82 -12.19 -4.62
C VAL A 140 2.04 -10.89 -4.88
N ILE A 141 2.49 -9.77 -4.30
CA ILE A 141 1.85 -8.47 -4.50
C ILE A 141 1.89 -8.05 -5.97
N ASN A 142 3.03 -8.21 -6.63
CA ASN A 142 3.18 -7.85 -8.03
C ASN A 142 2.41 -8.80 -8.98
N GLU A 143 2.38 -10.10 -8.70
CA GLU A 143 1.54 -11.05 -9.44
C GLU A 143 0.06 -10.67 -9.38
N ILE A 144 -0.44 -10.33 -8.18
CA ILE A 144 -1.79 -9.81 -8.00
C ILE A 144 -1.99 -8.52 -8.80
N GLY A 145 -1.02 -7.59 -8.77
CA GLY A 145 -1.07 -6.34 -9.51
C GLY A 145 -1.21 -6.56 -11.02
N PHE A 146 -0.42 -7.47 -11.60
CA PHE A 146 -0.51 -7.80 -13.04
C PHE A 146 -1.82 -8.53 -13.40
N ASP A 147 -2.36 -9.38 -12.52
CA ASP A 147 -3.68 -9.97 -12.73
C ASP A 147 -4.78 -8.90 -12.79
N LEU A 148 -4.70 -7.91 -11.88
CA LEU A 148 -5.66 -6.82 -11.82
C LEU A 148 -5.50 -5.82 -12.97
N GLU A 149 -4.28 -5.60 -13.46
CA GLU A 149 -4.02 -4.85 -14.69
C GLU A 149 -4.81 -5.44 -15.86
N LYS A 150 -4.73 -6.75 -16.04
CA LYS A 150 -5.49 -7.46 -17.09
C LYS A 150 -7.00 -7.38 -16.86
N LYS A 151 -7.44 -7.63 -15.60
CA LYS A 151 -8.86 -7.64 -15.22
C LYS A 151 -9.55 -6.31 -15.53
N TYR A 152 -8.91 -5.19 -15.17
CA TYR A 152 -9.50 -3.86 -15.26
C TYR A 152 -9.02 -3.03 -16.46
N ASN A 153 -8.06 -3.54 -17.21
CA ASN A 153 -7.41 -2.80 -18.31
C ASN A 153 -6.90 -1.43 -17.82
N ILE A 154 -6.10 -1.43 -16.75
CA ILE A 154 -5.43 -0.29 -16.11
C ILE A 154 -3.99 -0.65 -15.79
N LYS A 155 -3.00 0.15 -16.15
CA LYS A 155 -1.58 -0.18 -15.96
C LYS A 155 -1.22 -0.32 -14.47
N TYR A 156 -0.51 -1.39 -14.15
CA TYR A 156 0.06 -1.60 -12.84
C TYR A 156 1.53 -1.18 -12.82
N LEU A 157 1.91 -0.26 -11.93
CA LEU A 157 3.31 0.06 -11.70
C LEU A 157 3.88 -0.96 -10.70
N CYS A 158 4.53 -2.00 -11.22
CA CYS A 158 5.19 -3.00 -10.39
C CYS A 158 6.33 -2.38 -9.56
N SER A 159 6.59 -2.92 -8.38
CA SER A 159 7.56 -2.31 -7.47
C SER A 159 8.17 -3.30 -6.47
N ASP A 160 9.37 -3.01 -6.04
CA ASP A 160 9.97 -3.57 -4.82
C ASP A 160 10.62 -2.43 -4.03
N PHE A 161 9.78 -1.61 -3.39
CA PHE A 161 10.22 -0.38 -2.72
C PHE A 161 11.15 -0.59 -1.53
N LYS A 162 11.33 -1.83 -1.03
CA LYS A 162 12.36 -2.11 -0.02
C LYS A 162 13.78 -2.10 -0.62
N LYS A 163 13.92 -2.26 -1.94
CA LYS A 163 15.20 -2.13 -2.64
C LYS A 163 15.74 -0.69 -2.55
N GLN A 164 17.02 -0.51 -2.89
CA GLN A 164 17.72 0.77 -2.80
C GLN A 164 17.59 1.43 -1.41
N ASN A 165 17.67 0.63 -0.35
CA ASN A 165 17.49 1.07 1.03
C ASN A 165 16.11 1.68 1.36
N GLY A 166 15.07 1.40 0.56
CA GLY A 166 13.77 2.04 0.73
C GLY A 166 13.12 1.81 2.08
N TYR A 167 13.27 0.62 2.69
CA TYR A 167 12.82 0.38 4.05
C TYR A 167 13.57 1.25 5.07
N LYS A 168 14.91 1.32 4.99
CA LYS A 168 15.74 2.19 5.84
C LYS A 168 15.33 3.66 5.66
N LYS A 169 15.14 4.10 4.42
CA LYS A 169 14.66 5.44 4.10
C LYS A 169 13.31 5.75 4.73
N SER A 170 12.38 4.77 4.77
CA SER A 170 11.09 4.95 5.44
C SER A 170 11.23 5.17 6.95
N ILE A 171 12.25 4.59 7.59
CA ILE A 171 12.55 4.82 9.01
C ILE A 171 13.10 6.23 9.21
N GLU A 172 14.08 6.62 8.42
CA GLU A 172 14.70 7.95 8.46
C GLU A 172 13.66 9.07 8.26
N LEU A 173 12.79 8.93 7.25
CA LEU A 173 11.73 9.89 6.98
C LEU A 173 10.66 9.91 8.07
N SER A 174 10.34 8.77 8.67
CA SER A 174 9.41 8.71 9.80
C SER A 174 9.94 9.47 11.02
N ASN A 175 11.23 9.30 11.32
CA ASN A 175 11.89 10.04 12.42
C ASN A 175 11.93 11.55 12.12
N LYS A 176 12.28 11.91 10.87
CA LYS A 176 12.33 13.31 10.42
C LYS A 176 10.98 14.02 10.57
N TYR A 177 9.89 13.33 10.29
CA TYR A 177 8.54 13.91 10.30
C TYR A 177 7.73 13.58 11.57
N GLY A 178 8.34 12.91 12.57
CA GLY A 178 7.69 12.54 13.82
C GLY A 178 6.48 11.63 13.60
N LEU A 179 6.57 10.67 12.68
CA LEU A 179 5.45 9.80 12.33
C LEU A 179 5.31 8.62 13.29
N TYR A 180 4.08 8.28 13.60
CA TYR A 180 3.77 7.03 14.27
C TYR A 180 4.18 5.83 13.41
N ARG A 181 4.98 4.93 13.97
CA ARG A 181 5.35 3.66 13.34
C ARG A 181 4.73 2.51 14.11
N GLN A 182 3.81 1.84 13.45
CA GLN A 182 3.16 0.64 13.97
C GLN A 182 4.15 -0.55 14.03
N ASN A 183 3.94 -1.44 14.99
CA ASN A 183 4.73 -2.66 15.20
C ASN A 183 4.10 -3.93 14.60
N TYR A 184 2.87 -3.85 14.06
CA TYR A 184 2.16 -4.96 13.43
C TYR A 184 1.51 -4.56 12.10
N CYS A 185 1.08 -5.54 11.29
CA CYS A 185 0.52 -5.30 9.96
C CYS A 185 -0.78 -4.48 9.99
N GLY A 186 -1.58 -4.65 11.04
CA GLY A 186 -2.85 -3.95 11.25
C GLY A 186 -4.03 -4.89 11.48
N CYS A 187 -4.03 -6.10 10.93
CA CYS A 187 -5.10 -7.04 11.19
C CYS A 187 -4.93 -7.72 12.56
N ILE A 188 -6.04 -8.16 13.15
CA ILE A 188 -6.06 -8.85 14.44
C ILE A 188 -5.08 -10.04 14.48
N TYR A 189 -4.95 -10.78 13.39
CA TYR A 189 -4.09 -11.97 13.28
C TYR A 189 -2.57 -11.65 13.24
N SER A 190 -2.19 -10.39 13.08
CA SER A 190 -0.78 -9.95 13.12
C SER A 190 -0.42 -9.25 14.44
N ARG A 191 -1.38 -9.09 15.33
CA ARG A 191 -1.18 -8.56 16.66
C ARG A 191 -0.48 -9.62 17.51
N LYS A 192 0.76 -9.43 17.85
CA LYS A 192 1.46 -10.29 18.81
C LYS A 192 0.94 -9.95 20.20
N GLY A 193 0.40 -10.97 20.89
CA GLY A 193 -0.27 -10.94 22.17
C GLY A 193 0.06 -9.77 23.10
N GLU A 194 -0.92 -8.90 23.27
CA GLU A 194 -1.10 -8.10 24.49
C GLU A 194 -2.23 -8.72 25.36
N ASP A 195 -2.62 -9.95 25.06
CA ASP A 195 -3.62 -10.68 25.83
C ASP A 195 -2.93 -11.66 26.81
N ASN A 196 -2.19 -11.13 27.78
CA ASN A 196 -1.83 -11.79 29.04
C ASN A 196 -1.16 -10.77 29.99
N GLU A 197 -1.96 -9.88 30.53
CA GLU A 197 -1.80 -9.34 31.88
C GLU A 197 -3.20 -9.05 32.47
#